data_e37626b8b4058655095992440cf894ab
#
_entry.id   e37626b8b4058655095992440cf894ab
#
_cell.length_a   1.000
_cell.length_b   1.000
_cell.length_c   1.000
_cell.angle_alpha   90.00
_cell.angle_beta   90.00
_cell.angle_gamma   90.00
#
_symmetry.space_group_name_H-M   'P 1'
#
loop_
_entity.id
_entity.type
_entity.pdbx_description
1 polymer ?
#
loop_
_entity_poly.entity_id
_entity_poly.type
_entity_poly.pdbx_seq_one_letter_code
_entity_poly.pdbx_strand_id
1 'polypeptide(L)'
;MLDDKWKKRFIKLSKEISTWSKDPSTKVGALIISEDRNIVSTGYNGFPRGIEDTEERLNNRQLKYKFILHAEMNCIMNALYNGRSVKDCILFVHGLPPCSECTKSIIQAGIKKVITDSKPTENWIESSKLSLEMLKEANVEIEFIW
;
A
#
# COMPACT_ATOMS: atom_id res chain seq x y z
N MET A 1 3.27 -20.51 -6.06
CA MET A 1 3.16 -19.32 -6.95
C MET A 1 1.70 -18.92 -7.06
N LEU A 2 1.41 -17.62 -7.03
CA LEU A 2 0.06 -17.09 -7.11
C LEU A 2 -0.37 -16.99 -8.58
N ASP A 3 -1.47 -17.63 -8.95
CA ASP A 3 -1.99 -17.58 -10.32
C ASP A 3 -2.77 -16.26 -10.59
N ASP A 4 -3.07 -16.00 -11.88
CA ASP A 4 -3.73 -14.77 -12.30
C ASP A 4 -5.12 -14.61 -11.70
N LYS A 5 -5.85 -15.68 -11.49
CA LYS A 5 -7.17 -15.66 -10.86
C LYS A 5 -7.11 -15.09 -9.45
N TRP A 6 -6.14 -15.53 -8.65
CA TRP A 6 -5.97 -15.04 -7.29
C TRP A 6 -5.43 -13.63 -7.25
N LYS A 7 -4.48 -13.28 -8.14
CA LYS A 7 -3.99 -11.91 -8.26
C LYS A 7 -5.15 -10.93 -8.52
N LYS A 8 -6.02 -11.27 -9.45
CA LYS A 8 -7.21 -10.43 -9.76
C LYS A 8 -8.17 -10.32 -8.59
N ARG A 9 -8.39 -11.41 -7.84
CA ARG A 9 -9.24 -11.41 -6.65
C ARG A 9 -8.69 -10.47 -5.58
N PHE A 10 -7.41 -10.55 -5.28
CA PHE A 10 -6.79 -9.71 -4.25
C PHE A 10 -6.68 -8.26 -4.66
N ILE A 11 -6.41 -7.95 -5.92
CA ILE A 11 -6.47 -6.58 -6.43
C ILE A 11 -7.89 -6.02 -6.32
N LYS A 12 -8.89 -6.79 -6.67
CA LYS A 12 -10.30 -6.39 -6.54
C LYS A 12 -10.65 -6.08 -5.08
N LEU A 13 -10.15 -6.88 -4.15
CA LEU A 13 -10.34 -6.64 -2.71
C LEU A 13 -9.62 -5.36 -2.28
N SER A 14 -8.40 -5.12 -2.75
CA SER A 14 -7.66 -3.88 -2.48
C SER A 14 -8.41 -2.65 -2.97
N LYS A 15 -9.06 -2.76 -4.14
CA LYS A 15 -9.92 -1.71 -4.68
C LYS A 15 -11.11 -1.43 -3.75
N GLU A 16 -11.76 -2.46 -3.25
CA GLU A 16 -12.85 -2.30 -2.28
C GLU A 16 -12.34 -1.60 -1.01
N ILE A 17 -11.21 -2.02 -0.48
CA ILE A 17 -10.60 -1.40 0.70
C ILE A 17 -10.29 0.08 0.46
N SER A 18 -9.86 0.46 -0.74
CA SER A 18 -9.59 1.86 -1.07
C SER A 18 -10.81 2.75 -0.88
N THR A 19 -12.01 2.24 -1.08
CA THR A 19 -13.27 3.00 -0.90
C THR A 19 -13.53 3.38 0.55
N TRP A 20 -12.84 2.76 1.50
CA TRP A 20 -12.97 3.08 2.92
C TRP A 20 -12.22 4.34 3.32
N SER A 21 -11.31 4.81 2.47
CA SER A 21 -10.57 6.05 2.73
C SER A 21 -11.50 7.27 2.69
N LYS A 22 -11.30 8.18 3.63
CA LYS A 22 -12.01 9.47 3.69
C LYS A 22 -11.30 10.57 2.90
N ASP A 23 -10.13 10.28 2.32
CA ASP A 23 -9.38 11.26 1.53
C ASP A 23 -10.24 11.72 0.34
N PRO A 24 -10.52 13.02 0.22
CA PRO A 24 -11.37 13.54 -0.86
C PRO A 24 -10.68 13.56 -2.23
N SER A 25 -9.35 13.44 -2.27
CA SER A 25 -8.57 13.55 -3.52
C SER A 25 -8.18 12.19 -4.09
N THR A 26 -7.55 11.35 -3.28
CA THR A 26 -6.99 10.06 -3.74
C THR A 26 -7.26 8.99 -2.70
N LYS A 27 -7.85 7.89 -3.15
CA LYS A 27 -8.15 6.74 -2.29
C LYS A 27 -7.30 5.56 -2.71
N VAL A 28 -6.52 5.05 -1.77
CA VAL A 28 -5.61 3.92 -1.98
C VAL A 28 -5.97 2.81 -1.01
N GLY A 29 -5.95 1.58 -1.50
CA GLY A 29 -6.18 0.39 -0.69
C GLY A 29 -5.02 -0.58 -0.80
N ALA A 30 -4.68 -1.23 0.31
CA ALA A 30 -3.61 -2.19 0.38
C ALA A 30 -4.04 -3.45 1.13
N LEU A 31 -3.46 -4.58 0.72
CA LEU A 31 -3.75 -5.89 1.27
C LEU A 31 -2.44 -6.67 1.33
N ILE A 32 -2.14 -7.27 2.47
CA ILE A 32 -1.00 -8.19 2.61
C ILE A 32 -1.52 -9.60 2.79
N ILE A 33 -1.00 -10.52 1.99
CA ILE A 33 -1.31 -11.95 2.10
C ILE A 33 -0.04 -12.75 2.36
N SER A 34 -0.20 -13.88 3.02
CA SER A 34 0.86 -14.89 3.14
C SER A 34 0.96 -15.72 1.85
N GLU A 35 2.01 -16.54 1.75
CA GLU A 35 2.22 -17.41 0.59
C GLU A 35 1.07 -18.41 0.36
N ASP A 36 0.42 -18.82 1.43
CA ASP A 36 -0.72 -19.74 1.39
C ASP A 36 -2.06 -19.01 1.25
N ARG A 37 -2.05 -17.76 0.81
CA ARG A 37 -3.23 -16.94 0.50
C ARG A 37 -4.10 -16.55 1.70
N ASN A 38 -3.54 -16.55 2.89
CA ASN A 38 -4.23 -15.99 4.05
C ASN A 38 -4.06 -14.48 4.08
N ILE A 39 -5.13 -13.76 4.34
CA ILE A 39 -5.07 -12.31 4.53
C ILE A 39 -4.41 -12.02 5.86
N VAL A 40 -3.27 -11.33 5.81
CA VAL A 40 -2.52 -10.95 7.01
C VAL A 40 -3.02 -9.63 7.56
N SER A 41 -3.19 -8.63 6.69
CA SER A 41 -3.72 -7.33 7.08
C SER A 41 -4.26 -6.55 5.88
N THR A 42 -4.98 -5.49 6.19
CA THR A 42 -5.51 -4.54 5.22
C THR A 42 -5.12 -3.12 5.65
N GLY A 43 -5.13 -2.19 4.71
CA GLY A 43 -4.88 -0.80 5.00
C GLY A 43 -5.41 0.10 3.91
N TYR A 44 -5.79 1.30 4.27
CA TYR A 44 -6.16 2.38 3.36
C TYR A 44 -5.55 3.68 3.87
N ASN A 45 -5.41 4.67 2.99
CA ASN A 45 -4.83 5.94 3.41
C ASN A 45 -5.77 6.68 4.35
N GLY A 46 -5.23 7.09 5.50
CA GLY A 46 -6.00 7.73 6.55
C GLY A 46 -5.12 8.23 7.68
N PHE A 47 -5.76 8.89 8.63
CA PHE A 47 -5.06 9.42 9.80
C PHE A 47 -4.82 8.32 10.84
N PRO A 48 -3.79 8.48 11.70
CA PRO A 48 -3.52 7.51 12.74
C PRO A 48 -4.68 7.32 13.71
N ARG A 49 -4.70 6.16 14.38
CA ARG A 49 -5.70 5.88 15.43
C ARG A 49 -5.70 6.97 16.49
N GLY A 50 -6.90 7.39 16.89
CA GLY A 50 -7.07 8.42 17.90
C GLY A 50 -6.89 9.86 17.43
N ILE A 51 -6.52 10.06 16.18
CA ILE A 51 -6.40 11.38 15.56
C ILE A 51 -7.69 11.66 14.78
N GLU A 52 -8.35 12.77 15.11
CA GLU A 52 -9.58 13.14 14.42
C GLU A 52 -9.35 13.54 12.96
N ASP A 53 -10.07 12.91 12.07
CA ASP A 53 -10.04 13.20 10.64
C ASP A 53 -11.14 14.20 10.28
N THR A 54 -11.03 15.43 10.81
CA THR A 54 -11.99 16.48 10.55
C THR A 54 -12.00 16.89 9.08
N GLU A 55 -13.13 17.44 8.61
CA GLU A 55 -13.23 17.96 7.25
C GLU A 55 -12.17 19.03 6.96
N GLU A 56 -11.89 19.89 7.95
CA GLU A 56 -10.85 20.91 7.83
C GLU A 56 -9.48 20.27 7.53
N ARG A 57 -9.10 19.25 8.30
CA ARG A 57 -7.81 18.56 8.11
C ARG A 57 -7.76 17.81 6.77
N LEU A 58 -8.84 17.14 6.40
CA LEU A 58 -8.91 16.38 5.16
C LEU A 58 -8.91 17.27 3.91
N ASN A 59 -9.53 18.44 3.98
CA ASN A 59 -9.65 19.36 2.85
C ASN A 59 -8.49 20.36 2.75
N ASN A 60 -7.69 20.49 3.81
CA ASN A 60 -6.47 21.29 3.77
C ASN A 60 -5.31 20.40 3.36
N ARG A 61 -4.86 20.53 2.12
CA ARG A 61 -3.84 19.65 1.53
C ARG A 61 -2.56 19.59 2.36
N GLN A 62 -2.08 20.73 2.86
CA GLN A 62 -0.86 20.79 3.65
C GLN A 62 -1.02 20.08 5.00
N LEU A 63 -2.14 20.30 5.69
CA LEU A 63 -2.46 19.60 6.95
C LEU A 63 -2.67 18.11 6.70
N LYS A 64 -3.42 17.76 5.66
CA LYS A 64 -3.67 16.36 5.32
C LYS A 64 -2.36 15.59 5.17
N TYR A 65 -1.39 16.11 4.45
CA TYR A 65 -0.11 15.44 4.25
C TYR A 65 0.72 15.28 5.53
N LYS A 66 0.48 16.11 6.54
CA LYS A 66 1.16 15.99 7.83
C LYS A 66 0.57 14.89 8.70
N PHE A 67 -0.72 14.60 8.55
CA PHE A 67 -1.44 13.64 9.39
C PHE A 67 -1.60 12.27 8.74
N ILE A 68 -1.64 12.21 7.40
CA ILE A 68 -2.04 11.01 6.69
C ILE A 68 -0.94 9.96 6.63
N LEU A 69 -1.32 8.70 6.87
CA LEU A 69 -0.51 7.54 6.56
C LEU A 69 -0.97 6.96 5.21
N HIS A 70 -0.02 6.56 4.39
CA HIS A 70 -0.33 5.89 3.13
C HIS A 70 -0.89 4.48 3.40
N ALA A 71 -1.63 3.95 2.46
CA ALA A 71 -2.29 2.65 2.60
C ALA A 71 -1.29 1.51 2.88
N GLU A 72 -0.16 1.51 2.20
CA GLU A 72 0.87 0.49 2.37
C GLU A 72 1.44 0.51 3.79
N MET A 73 1.75 1.70 4.30
CA MET A 73 2.23 1.87 5.68
C MET A 73 1.17 1.45 6.69
N ASN A 74 -0.09 1.85 6.48
CA ASN A 74 -1.19 1.42 7.35
C ASN A 74 -1.36 -0.09 7.36
N CYS A 75 -1.20 -0.72 6.21
CA CYS A 75 -1.29 -2.17 6.09
C CYS A 75 -0.20 -2.87 6.91
N ILE A 76 1.05 -2.39 6.81
CA ILE A 76 2.18 -2.90 7.58
C ILE A 76 1.96 -2.67 9.09
N MET A 77 1.54 -1.46 9.47
CA MET A 77 1.31 -1.10 10.87
C MET A 77 0.13 -1.87 11.46
N ASN A 78 -0.93 -2.14 10.69
CA ASN A 78 -2.05 -2.96 11.14
C ASN A 78 -1.61 -4.41 11.43
N ALA A 79 -0.72 -4.96 10.62
CA ALA A 79 -0.14 -6.28 10.90
C ALA A 79 0.64 -6.26 12.21
N LEU A 80 1.53 -5.27 12.38
CA LEU A 80 2.31 -5.10 13.59
C LEU A 80 1.43 -4.92 14.82
N TYR A 81 0.39 -4.08 14.72
CA TYR A 81 -0.56 -3.83 15.80
C TYR A 81 -1.24 -5.11 16.27
N ASN A 82 -1.49 -6.04 15.37
CA ASN A 82 -2.10 -7.33 15.67
C ASN A 82 -1.07 -8.44 15.94
N GLY A 83 0.19 -8.10 16.10
CA GLY A 83 1.25 -9.06 16.41
C GLY A 83 1.58 -10.04 15.28
N ARG A 84 1.37 -9.63 14.02
CA ARG A 84 1.60 -10.48 12.85
C ARG A 84 2.79 -9.99 12.04
N SER A 85 3.69 -10.90 11.68
CA SER A 85 4.78 -10.63 10.77
C SER A 85 4.29 -10.55 9.32
N VAL A 86 4.90 -9.66 8.55
CA VAL A 86 4.67 -9.56 7.09
C VAL A 86 5.85 -10.11 6.30
N LYS A 87 6.82 -10.70 6.97
CA LYS A 87 7.98 -11.29 6.32
C LYS A 87 7.57 -12.33 5.30
N ASP A 88 8.18 -12.26 4.11
CA ASP A 88 7.92 -13.15 2.97
C ASP A 88 6.49 -13.10 2.43
N CYS A 89 5.74 -12.06 2.79
CA CYS A 89 4.37 -11.83 2.32
C CYS A 89 4.34 -11.07 0.99
N ILE A 90 3.14 -11.02 0.41
CA ILE A 90 2.86 -10.30 -0.84
C ILE A 90 1.94 -9.13 -0.52
N LEU A 91 2.31 -7.94 -1.01
CA LEU A 91 1.52 -6.72 -0.86
C LEU A 91 0.79 -6.40 -2.16
N PHE A 92 -0.52 -6.23 -2.07
CA PHE A 92 -1.36 -5.73 -3.17
C PHE A 92 -1.72 -4.27 -2.91
N VAL A 93 -1.62 -3.42 -3.92
CA VAL A 93 -1.95 -2.00 -3.80
C VAL A 93 -2.82 -1.56 -4.98
N HIS A 94 -3.92 -0.88 -4.67
CA HIS A 94 -4.80 -0.25 -5.65
C HIS A 94 -4.87 1.26 -5.39
N GLY A 95 -4.82 2.05 -6.45
CA GLY A 95 -4.97 3.51 -6.42
C GLY A 95 -3.72 4.25 -6.87
N LEU A 96 -2.59 3.98 -6.26
CA LEU A 96 -1.27 4.48 -6.65
C LEU A 96 -0.22 3.39 -6.39
N PRO A 97 0.83 3.33 -7.22
CA PRO A 97 1.98 2.48 -6.88
C PRO A 97 2.69 3.00 -5.63
N PRO A 98 3.44 2.15 -4.91
CA PRO A 98 4.16 2.59 -3.72
C PRO A 98 5.17 3.72 -4.02
N CYS A 99 5.13 4.77 -3.22
CA CYS A 99 6.11 5.84 -3.28
C CYS A 99 7.45 5.40 -2.67
N SER A 100 8.49 6.23 -2.84
CA SER A 100 9.82 5.89 -2.33
C SER A 100 9.85 5.72 -0.81
N GLU A 101 9.08 6.51 -0.06
CA GLU A 101 9.00 6.37 1.40
C GLU A 101 8.36 5.05 1.81
N CYS A 102 7.22 4.68 1.22
CA CYS A 102 6.58 3.40 1.49
C CYS A 102 7.45 2.23 1.06
N THR A 103 8.16 2.36 -0.06
CA THR A 103 9.05 1.31 -0.56
C THR A 103 10.14 0.94 0.44
N LYS A 104 10.74 1.92 1.10
CA LYS A 104 11.72 1.66 2.18
C LYS A 104 11.13 0.78 3.27
N SER A 105 9.93 1.10 3.70
CA SER A 105 9.23 0.33 4.75
C SER A 105 8.81 -1.06 4.27
N ILE A 106 8.38 -1.19 3.05
CA ILE A 106 8.03 -2.47 2.41
C ILE A 106 9.25 -3.41 2.44
N ILE A 107 10.39 -2.90 2.01
CA ILE A 107 11.65 -3.68 2.01
C ILE A 107 12.05 -4.07 3.43
N GLN A 108 12.08 -3.09 4.33
CA GLN A 108 12.54 -3.32 5.70
C GLN A 108 11.63 -4.25 6.49
N ALA A 109 10.33 -4.26 6.18
CA ALA A 109 9.36 -5.17 6.79
C ALA A 109 9.49 -6.62 6.30
N GLY A 110 10.24 -6.86 5.23
CA GLY A 110 10.49 -8.19 4.69
C GLY A 110 9.46 -8.67 3.68
N ILE A 111 8.66 -7.79 3.12
CA ILE A 111 7.73 -8.13 2.03
C ILE A 111 8.56 -8.53 0.81
N LYS A 112 8.22 -9.63 0.16
CA LYS A 112 8.99 -10.17 -0.95
C LYS A 112 8.48 -9.74 -2.33
N LYS A 113 7.22 -9.34 -2.43
CA LYS A 113 6.60 -9.01 -3.71
C LYS A 113 5.50 -7.97 -3.53
N VAL A 114 5.44 -7.05 -4.49
CA VAL A 114 4.37 -6.04 -4.60
C VAL A 114 3.62 -6.28 -5.91
N ILE A 115 2.31 -6.27 -5.86
CA ILE A 115 1.44 -6.36 -7.05
C ILE A 115 0.50 -5.14 -7.02
N THR A 116 0.45 -4.42 -8.13
CA THR A 116 -0.40 -3.24 -8.27
C THR A 116 -1.06 -3.18 -9.63
N ASP A 117 -2.28 -2.67 -9.68
CA ASP A 117 -3.02 -2.41 -10.91
C ASP A 117 -2.93 -0.94 -11.35
N SER A 118 -2.22 -0.13 -10.59
CA SER A 118 -2.14 1.30 -10.82
C SER A 118 -1.00 1.63 -11.75
N LYS A 119 -1.31 2.36 -12.83
CA LYS A 119 -0.28 2.85 -13.75
C LYS A 119 0.49 3.99 -13.10
N PRO A 120 1.81 4.05 -13.30
CA PRO A 120 2.60 5.20 -12.85
C PRO A 120 2.09 6.49 -13.50
N THR A 121 1.84 7.52 -12.69
CA THR A 121 1.55 8.86 -13.18
C THR A 121 2.85 9.62 -13.45
N GLU A 122 2.79 10.71 -14.24
CA GLU A 122 3.98 11.53 -14.50
C GLU A 122 4.61 12.05 -13.21
N ASN A 123 3.79 12.48 -12.25
CA ASN A 123 4.26 12.94 -10.94
C ASN A 123 4.91 11.82 -10.12
N TRP A 124 4.55 10.58 -10.39
CA TRP A 124 5.10 9.41 -9.71
C TRP A 124 6.41 8.92 -10.35
N ILE A 125 6.66 9.26 -11.63
CA ILE A 125 7.79 8.70 -12.39
C ILE A 125 9.14 8.93 -11.69
N GLU A 126 9.40 10.12 -11.14
CA GLU A 126 10.67 10.39 -10.44
C GLU A 126 10.77 9.64 -9.11
N SER A 127 9.71 9.65 -8.31
CA SER A 127 9.64 8.83 -7.08
C SER A 127 9.71 7.35 -7.42
N SER A 128 9.13 6.94 -8.54
CA SER A 128 9.11 5.55 -8.97
C SER A 128 10.46 5.02 -9.41
N LYS A 129 11.31 5.85 -9.99
CA LYS A 129 12.68 5.43 -10.34
C LYS A 129 13.43 4.96 -9.11
N LEU A 130 13.38 5.73 -8.03
CA LEU A 130 14.00 5.36 -6.76
C LEU A 130 13.33 4.10 -6.16
N SER A 131 12.02 4.03 -6.21
CA SER A 131 11.28 2.85 -5.72
C SER A 131 11.69 1.59 -6.47
N LEU A 132 11.71 1.64 -7.80
CA LEU A 132 12.08 0.50 -8.64
C LEU A 132 13.54 0.09 -8.43
N GLU A 133 14.42 1.07 -8.29
CA GLU A 133 15.85 0.84 -8.04
C GLU A 133 16.05 0.13 -6.69
N MET A 134 15.43 0.64 -5.63
CA MET A 134 15.50 0.04 -4.29
C MET A 134 14.91 -1.37 -4.26
N LEU A 135 13.75 -1.57 -4.88
CA LEU A 135 13.11 -2.89 -4.94
C LEU A 135 14.01 -3.90 -5.65
N LYS A 136 14.62 -3.48 -6.76
CA LYS A 136 15.53 -4.34 -7.53
C LYS A 136 16.77 -4.72 -6.72
N GLU A 137 17.42 -3.76 -6.06
CA GLU A 137 18.59 -4.03 -5.21
C GLU A 137 18.25 -4.97 -4.07
N ALA A 138 17.06 -4.81 -3.47
CA ALA A 138 16.62 -5.63 -2.34
C ALA A 138 16.01 -6.99 -2.76
N ASN A 139 15.98 -7.29 -4.05
CA ASN A 139 15.33 -8.49 -4.60
C ASN A 139 13.85 -8.60 -4.22
N VAL A 140 13.16 -7.47 -4.17
CA VAL A 140 11.71 -7.41 -4.01
C VAL A 140 11.07 -7.22 -5.37
N GLU A 141 10.29 -8.20 -5.80
CA GLU A 141 9.63 -8.17 -7.10
C GLU A 141 8.47 -7.16 -7.08
N ILE A 142 8.29 -6.41 -8.16
CA ILE A 142 7.08 -5.62 -8.39
C ILE A 142 6.45 -6.04 -9.72
N GLU A 143 5.15 -6.28 -9.69
CA GLU A 143 4.36 -6.68 -10.85
C GLU A 143 3.21 -5.70 -11.05
N PHE A 144 3.09 -5.17 -12.27
CA PHE A 144 1.97 -4.33 -12.67
C PHE A 144 0.98 -5.18 -13.44
N ILE A 145 -0.27 -5.22 -12.96
CA ILE A 145 -1.35 -5.97 -13.61
C ILE A 145 -2.52 -5.03 -13.94
N TRP A 146 -2.97 -5.02 -15.18
CA TRP A 146 -4.13 -4.25 -15.63
C TRP A 146 -4.85 -4.91 -16.82
#